data_cfa37317922e6d40beaf0798f1dac4b4
#
_entry.id   cfa37317922e6d40beaf0798f1dac4b4
#
_cell.length_a   1.000
_cell.length_b   1.000
_cell.length_c   1.000
_cell.angle_alpha   90.00
_cell.angle_beta   90.00
_cell.angle_gamma   90.00
#
_symmetry.space_group_name_H-M   'P 1'
#
loop_
_entity.id
_entity.type
_entity.pdbx_description
1 polymer ?
#
loop_
_entity_poly.entity_id
_entity_poly.type
_entity_poly.pdbx_seq_one_letter_code
_entity_poly.pdbx_strand_id
1 'polypeptide(L)'
;MDELKAQGKPFEISKWEVWESWRAVKANKGAPGVDGQSIADFEADLQGNLYKIWNRMASGTYFPPPVRAVEIPKQHGGGTRILGIPTVADRVAQTVVARHLGIRVDPVLHEDSYGYRPGKSALDAVERCRQRCWKKDWVIDLDIQKFFDSVRWDLVVKVVDAHTDAVWVKLYVQRWLQAPLQLPDGTLQLRDRGTPQGSAVSPVLANLFMHYACTSRSPGVIST
;
A
#
# COMPACT_ATOMS: atom_id res chain seq x y z
N MET A 1 -8.80 -42.99 19.41
CA MET A 1 -7.91 -41.84 19.67
C MET A 1 -7.88 -41.03 18.38
N ASP A 2 -8.79 -40.07 18.29
CA ASP A 2 -8.80 -39.17 17.14
C ASP A 2 -7.60 -38.23 17.24
N GLU A 3 -6.71 -38.34 16.28
CA GLU A 3 -5.65 -37.35 16.06
C GLU A 3 -6.29 -35.98 15.85
N LEU A 4 -6.16 -35.11 16.82
CA LEU A 4 -6.39 -33.66 16.65
C LEU A 4 -5.42 -33.18 15.59
N LYS A 5 -5.84 -33.21 14.31
CA LYS A 5 -5.16 -32.51 13.24
C LYS A 5 -5.04 -31.07 13.69
N ALA A 6 -3.83 -30.65 14.02
CA ALA A 6 -3.52 -29.24 14.24
C ALA A 6 -4.05 -28.47 13.03
N GLN A 7 -5.12 -27.71 13.23
CA GLN A 7 -5.66 -26.85 12.17
C GLN A 7 -4.54 -25.91 11.76
N GLY A 8 -3.98 -26.12 10.58
CA GLY A 8 -3.00 -25.25 9.98
C GLY A 8 -3.56 -23.82 9.87
N LYS A 9 -2.71 -22.83 9.85
CA LYS A 9 -3.13 -21.44 9.64
C LYS A 9 -3.95 -21.37 8.34
N PRO A 10 -5.10 -20.65 8.31
CA PRO A 10 -5.95 -20.57 7.12
C PRO A 10 -5.28 -19.87 5.94
N PHE A 11 -4.24 -19.04 6.20
CA PHE A 11 -3.54 -18.28 5.16
C PHE A 11 -2.07 -18.71 5.08
N GLU A 12 -1.63 -18.99 3.86
CA GLU A 12 -0.25 -19.32 3.54
C GLU A 12 0.58 -18.06 3.42
N ILE A 13 1.09 -17.59 4.55
CA ILE A 13 2.04 -16.48 4.64
C ILE A 13 3.31 -17.02 5.29
N SER A 14 4.44 -16.94 4.60
CA SER A 14 5.69 -17.44 5.14
C SER A 14 6.31 -16.46 6.15
N LYS A 15 6.99 -17.00 7.16
CA LYS A 15 7.76 -16.18 8.10
C LYS A 15 8.88 -15.41 7.39
N TRP A 16 9.38 -15.97 6.29
CA TRP A 16 10.40 -15.33 5.46
C TRP A 16 9.89 -14.08 4.77
N GLU A 17 8.67 -14.08 4.23
CA GLU A 17 8.04 -12.88 3.64
C GLU A 17 7.92 -11.75 4.67
N VAL A 18 7.56 -12.09 5.92
CA VAL A 18 7.48 -11.10 7.01
C VAL A 18 8.86 -10.54 7.35
N TRP A 19 9.89 -11.41 7.41
CA TRP A 19 11.27 -10.99 7.62
C TRP A 19 11.78 -10.05 6.52
N GLU A 20 11.62 -10.42 5.26
CA GLU A 20 12.02 -9.58 4.12
C GLU A 20 11.27 -8.24 4.09
N SER A 21 10.00 -8.25 4.48
CA SER A 21 9.20 -7.02 4.61
C SER A 21 9.72 -6.12 5.73
N TRP A 22 10.13 -6.68 6.85
CA TRP A 22 10.82 -5.95 7.91
C TRP A 22 12.11 -5.29 7.41
N ARG A 23 12.95 -6.02 6.70
CA ARG A 23 14.20 -5.48 6.15
C ARG A 23 13.93 -4.25 5.26
N ALA A 24 12.91 -4.31 4.42
CA ALA A 24 12.49 -3.19 3.58
C ALA A 24 12.00 -2.00 4.41
N VAL A 25 11.17 -2.24 5.44
CA VAL A 25 10.68 -1.19 6.35
C VAL A 25 11.82 -0.54 7.12
N LYS A 26 12.78 -1.34 7.63
CA LYS A 26 13.98 -0.84 8.33
C LYS A 26 14.83 0.06 7.43
N ALA A 27 15.06 -0.36 6.18
CA ALA A 27 15.83 0.40 5.20
C ALA A 27 15.17 1.75 4.85
N ASN A 28 13.85 1.77 4.73
CA ASN A 28 13.07 2.99 4.44
C ASN A 28 12.95 3.95 5.62
N LYS A 29 13.33 3.51 6.84
CA LYS A 29 13.22 4.31 8.07
C LYS A 29 11.77 4.79 8.31
N GLY A 30 11.60 5.95 8.91
CA GLY A 30 10.32 6.61 9.11
C GLY A 30 9.94 6.77 10.58
N ALA A 31 8.99 7.67 10.83
CA ALA A 31 8.53 8.03 12.16
C ALA A 31 7.65 6.93 12.79
N PRO A 32 7.51 6.89 14.12
CA PRO A 32 6.58 6.02 14.83
C PRO A 32 5.13 6.35 14.50
N GLY A 33 4.24 5.34 14.54
CA GLY A 33 2.80 5.50 14.38
C GLY A 33 2.09 6.01 15.63
N VAL A 34 0.83 5.60 15.80
CA VAL A 34 0.01 5.96 16.99
C VAL A 34 0.49 5.33 18.28
N ASP A 35 1.20 4.21 18.19
CA ASP A 35 1.77 3.47 19.32
C ASP A 35 3.07 4.10 19.88
N GLY A 36 3.61 5.10 19.20
CA GLY A 36 4.88 5.73 19.55
C GLY A 36 6.11 4.84 19.37
N GLN A 37 5.96 3.59 18.94
CA GLN A 37 7.06 2.64 18.77
C GLN A 37 7.95 3.04 17.59
N SER A 38 9.22 3.34 17.87
CA SER A 38 10.22 3.58 16.82
C SER A 38 10.70 2.27 16.18
N ILE A 39 11.47 2.38 15.09
CA ILE A 39 12.13 1.22 14.47
C ILE A 39 13.10 0.55 15.43
N ALA A 40 13.82 1.34 16.25
CA ALA A 40 14.74 0.81 17.25
C ALA A 40 14.01 0.05 18.37
N ASP A 41 12.90 0.59 18.87
CA ASP A 41 12.07 -0.09 19.87
C ASP A 41 11.45 -1.40 19.31
N PHE A 42 11.03 -1.38 18.05
CA PHE A 42 10.53 -2.58 17.38
C PHE A 42 11.63 -3.64 17.27
N GLU A 43 12.86 -3.24 16.98
CA GLU A 43 14.03 -4.12 16.83
C GLU A 43 14.47 -4.74 18.17
N ALA A 44 14.22 -4.09 19.27
CA ALA A 44 14.58 -4.59 20.61
C ALA A 44 13.91 -5.94 20.95
N ASP A 45 12.67 -6.20 20.45
CA ASP A 45 12.00 -7.51 20.51
C ASP A 45 11.63 -7.97 19.09
N LEU A 46 12.60 -8.01 18.19
CA LEU A 46 12.36 -8.26 16.79
C LEU A 46 11.67 -9.62 16.54
N GLN A 47 12.18 -10.68 17.16
CA GLN A 47 11.63 -12.02 16.99
C GLN A 47 10.16 -12.11 17.46
N GLY A 48 9.87 -11.58 18.64
CA GLY A 48 8.52 -11.55 19.19
C GLY A 48 7.57 -10.71 18.36
N ASN A 49 8.01 -9.54 17.89
CA ASN A 49 7.20 -8.64 17.08
C ASN A 49 6.90 -9.23 15.69
N LEU A 50 7.89 -9.81 15.00
CA LEU A 50 7.65 -10.46 13.70
C LEU A 50 6.79 -11.71 13.85
N TYR A 51 6.96 -12.50 14.93
CA TYR A 51 6.10 -13.65 15.20
C TYR A 51 4.65 -13.22 15.42
N LYS A 52 4.40 -12.15 16.18
CA LYS A 52 3.05 -11.60 16.40
C LYS A 52 2.38 -11.19 15.07
N ILE A 53 3.12 -10.49 14.20
CA ILE A 53 2.61 -10.07 12.88
C ILE A 53 2.27 -11.32 12.04
N TRP A 54 3.25 -12.21 11.85
CA TRP A 54 3.04 -13.43 11.08
C TRP A 54 1.87 -14.23 11.59
N ASN A 55 1.82 -14.48 12.92
CA ASN A 55 0.79 -15.30 13.55
C ASN A 55 -0.61 -14.72 13.32
N ARG A 56 -0.79 -13.41 13.51
CA ARG A 56 -2.08 -12.73 13.31
C ARG A 56 -2.46 -12.66 11.84
N MET A 57 -1.52 -12.39 10.94
CA MET A 57 -1.80 -12.37 9.51
C MET A 57 -2.16 -13.77 9.01
N ALA A 58 -1.39 -14.79 9.34
CA ALA A 58 -1.64 -16.16 8.90
C ALA A 58 -2.94 -16.75 9.48
N SER A 59 -3.41 -16.26 10.63
CA SER A 59 -4.69 -16.66 11.23
C SER A 59 -5.90 -15.80 10.84
N GLY A 60 -5.71 -14.75 10.04
CA GLY A 60 -6.80 -13.83 9.69
C GLY A 60 -7.19 -12.85 10.79
N THR A 61 -6.46 -12.81 11.91
CA THR A 61 -6.79 -11.97 13.08
C THR A 61 -5.99 -10.69 13.17
N TYR A 62 -5.28 -10.32 12.12
CA TYR A 62 -4.59 -9.02 12.07
C TYR A 62 -5.58 -7.90 11.79
N PHE A 63 -5.68 -6.95 12.69
CA PHE A 63 -6.45 -5.71 12.52
C PHE A 63 -5.49 -4.52 12.59
N PRO A 64 -5.50 -3.64 11.59
CA PRO A 64 -4.64 -2.46 11.61
C PRO A 64 -5.07 -1.48 12.70
N PRO A 65 -4.12 -0.90 13.43
CA PRO A 65 -4.41 0.22 14.32
C PRO A 65 -4.77 1.47 13.51
N PRO A 66 -5.29 2.53 14.17
CA PRO A 66 -5.46 3.83 13.53
C PRO A 66 -4.15 4.35 12.92
N VAL A 67 -4.25 5.10 11.85
CA VAL A 67 -3.10 5.72 11.18
C VAL A 67 -2.90 7.12 11.76
N ARG A 68 -1.70 7.44 12.25
CA ARG A 68 -1.41 8.77 12.81
C ARG A 68 -1.36 9.82 11.70
N ALA A 69 -2.23 10.83 11.78
CA ALA A 69 -2.25 11.95 10.87
C ALA A 69 -1.19 13.00 11.25
N VAL A 70 -0.40 13.43 10.27
CA VAL A 70 0.56 14.52 10.43
C VAL A 70 0.38 15.50 9.29
N GLU A 71 0.20 16.77 9.61
CA GLU A 71 0.15 17.83 8.62
C GLU A 71 1.55 18.22 8.14
N ILE A 72 1.72 18.22 6.83
CA ILE A 72 2.98 18.63 6.18
C ILE A 72 2.69 19.79 5.25
N PRO A 73 3.48 20.89 5.31
CA PRO A 73 3.37 21.99 4.35
C PRO A 73 3.59 21.49 2.92
N LYS A 74 2.80 21.97 1.98
CA LYS A 74 3.06 21.74 0.55
C LYS A 74 4.27 22.56 0.10
N GLN A 75 5.17 21.95 -0.66
CA GLN A 75 6.36 22.63 -1.17
C GLN A 75 6.03 23.72 -2.19
N HIS A 76 4.91 23.59 -2.93
CA HIS A 76 4.46 24.54 -3.92
C HIS A 76 2.96 24.81 -3.74
N GLY A 77 2.54 26.08 -3.78
CA GLY A 77 1.15 26.48 -3.86
C GLY A 77 0.40 26.72 -2.53
N GLY A 78 1.08 26.73 -1.38
CA GLY A 78 0.46 27.01 -0.07
C GLY A 78 -0.46 25.90 0.45
N GLY A 79 -0.78 25.94 1.76
CA GLY A 79 -1.61 24.95 2.44
C GLY A 79 -0.85 23.72 2.94
N THR A 80 -1.58 22.81 3.59
CA THR A 80 -1.06 21.57 4.15
C THR A 80 -1.58 20.35 3.41
N ARG A 81 -0.88 19.22 3.57
CA ARG A 81 -1.37 17.88 3.21
C ARG A 81 -1.28 16.98 4.42
N ILE A 82 -2.22 16.08 4.58
CA ILE A 82 -2.20 15.10 5.65
C ILE A 82 -1.40 13.88 5.19
N LEU A 83 -0.33 13.56 5.93
CA LEU A 83 0.40 12.31 5.79
C LEU A 83 -0.09 11.34 6.85
N GLY A 84 -0.46 10.15 6.44
CA GLY A 84 -0.79 9.07 7.37
C GLY A 84 0.44 8.24 7.70
N ILE A 85 0.77 8.11 8.99
CA ILE A 85 1.91 7.31 9.45
C ILE A 85 1.38 6.06 10.15
N PRO A 86 1.43 4.87 9.48
CA PRO A 86 1.12 3.60 10.11
C PRO A 86 2.17 3.23 11.16
N THR A 87 1.81 2.37 12.12
CA THR A 87 2.80 1.79 13.06
C THR A 87 3.87 1.00 12.33
N VAL A 88 5.00 0.75 12.98
CA VAL A 88 6.07 -0.08 12.40
C VAL A 88 5.54 -1.47 12.04
N ALA A 89 4.79 -2.09 12.96
CA ALA A 89 4.16 -3.40 12.74
C ALA A 89 3.22 -3.39 11.52
N ASP A 90 2.42 -2.34 11.39
CA ASP A 90 1.47 -2.22 10.27
C ASP A 90 2.19 -2.00 8.94
N ARG A 91 3.27 -1.21 8.92
CA ARG A 91 4.12 -1.06 7.72
C ARG A 91 4.71 -2.39 7.26
N VAL A 92 5.14 -3.26 8.21
CA VAL A 92 5.63 -4.61 7.88
C VAL A 92 4.51 -5.44 7.27
N ALA A 93 3.33 -5.48 7.91
CA ALA A 93 2.17 -6.22 7.41
C ALA A 93 1.72 -5.74 6.02
N GLN A 94 1.65 -4.42 5.81
CA GLN A 94 1.34 -3.82 4.51
C GLN A 94 2.38 -4.16 3.44
N THR A 95 3.67 -4.21 3.81
CA THR A 95 4.74 -4.54 2.88
C THR A 95 4.66 -6.01 2.44
N VAL A 96 4.22 -6.94 3.30
CA VAL A 96 3.94 -8.33 2.91
C VAL A 96 2.91 -8.36 1.78
N VAL A 97 1.79 -7.66 1.95
CA VAL A 97 0.73 -7.59 0.92
C VAL A 97 1.21 -6.87 -0.34
N ALA A 98 1.92 -5.74 -0.19
CA ALA A 98 2.44 -4.97 -1.31
C ALA A 98 3.41 -5.78 -2.17
N ARG A 99 4.29 -6.58 -1.56
CA ARG A 99 5.20 -7.48 -2.28
C ARG A 99 4.46 -8.60 -3.01
N HIS A 100 3.49 -9.22 -2.34
CA HIS A 100 2.68 -10.29 -2.93
C HIS A 100 1.89 -9.80 -4.15
N LEU A 101 1.25 -8.64 -4.05
CA LEU A 101 0.56 -8.01 -5.17
C LEU A 101 1.53 -7.51 -6.24
N GLY A 102 2.64 -6.88 -5.84
CA GLY A 102 3.59 -6.27 -6.76
C GLY A 102 4.13 -7.26 -7.79
N ILE A 103 4.46 -8.49 -7.38
CA ILE A 103 4.94 -9.55 -8.28
C ILE A 103 3.90 -9.88 -9.37
N ARG A 104 2.61 -9.80 -9.05
CA ARG A 104 1.51 -10.11 -9.99
C ARG A 104 1.09 -8.92 -10.83
N VAL A 105 1.16 -7.73 -10.26
CA VAL A 105 0.71 -6.48 -10.87
C VAL A 105 1.77 -5.90 -11.81
N ASP A 106 3.06 -5.95 -11.44
CA ASP A 106 4.13 -5.33 -12.22
C ASP A 106 4.18 -5.78 -13.69
N PRO A 107 4.02 -7.07 -14.03
CA PRO A 107 4.03 -7.53 -15.42
C PRO A 107 2.86 -7.02 -16.29
N VAL A 108 1.73 -6.64 -15.68
CA VAL A 108 0.56 -6.17 -16.42
C VAL A 108 0.55 -4.66 -16.62
N LEU A 109 1.34 -3.92 -15.83
CA LEU A 109 1.43 -2.47 -15.95
C LEU A 109 2.07 -2.06 -17.27
N HIS A 110 1.58 -0.94 -17.83
CA HIS A 110 2.16 -0.37 -19.05
C HIS A 110 3.67 -0.12 -18.89
N GLU A 111 4.45 -0.32 -19.95
CA GLU A 111 5.90 -0.13 -19.94
C GLU A 111 6.34 1.27 -19.49
N ASP A 112 5.53 2.29 -19.78
CA ASP A 112 5.75 3.69 -19.42
C ASP A 112 5.15 4.09 -18.06
N SER A 113 4.71 3.15 -17.26
CA SER A 113 4.39 3.40 -15.86
C SER A 113 5.68 3.31 -15.03
N TYR A 114 6.09 4.40 -14.38
CA TYR A 114 7.38 4.49 -13.69
C TYR A 114 7.28 4.61 -12.17
N GLY A 115 6.17 5.14 -11.66
CA GLY A 115 5.99 5.41 -10.23
C GLY A 115 5.99 4.14 -9.38
N TYR A 116 6.82 4.11 -8.33
CA TYR A 116 6.84 3.05 -7.31
C TYR A 116 7.03 1.62 -7.85
N ARG A 117 7.71 1.45 -8.97
CA ARG A 117 7.95 0.15 -9.59
C ARG A 117 9.41 -0.29 -9.43
N PRO A 118 9.66 -1.59 -9.19
CA PRO A 118 11.03 -2.14 -9.19
C PRO A 118 11.72 -1.89 -10.53
N GLY A 119 12.99 -1.47 -10.49
CA GLY A 119 13.79 -1.25 -11.69
C GLY A 119 13.36 -0.08 -12.58
N LYS A 120 12.45 0.77 -12.10
CA LYS A 120 12.01 2.01 -12.78
C LYS A 120 12.39 3.23 -11.94
N SER A 121 12.79 4.31 -12.58
CA SER A 121 13.17 5.55 -11.92
C SER A 121 12.52 6.77 -12.55
N ALA A 122 12.54 7.90 -11.83
CA ALA A 122 12.11 9.18 -12.38
C ALA A 122 12.99 9.63 -13.56
N LEU A 123 14.29 9.30 -13.55
CA LEU A 123 15.20 9.61 -14.63
C LEU A 123 14.84 8.85 -15.92
N ASP A 124 14.44 7.57 -15.80
CA ASP A 124 13.97 6.79 -16.95
C ASP A 124 12.70 7.40 -17.56
N ALA A 125 11.78 7.89 -16.70
CA ALA A 125 10.58 8.58 -17.14
C ALA A 125 10.89 9.86 -17.90
N VAL A 126 11.80 10.68 -17.36
CA VAL A 126 12.26 11.93 -18.00
C VAL A 126 12.92 11.64 -19.35
N GLU A 127 13.81 10.64 -19.41
CA GLU A 127 14.48 10.29 -20.67
C GLU A 127 13.47 9.81 -21.73
N ARG A 128 12.50 8.97 -21.33
CA ARG A 128 11.45 8.52 -22.26
C ARG A 128 10.59 9.67 -22.73
N CYS A 129 10.22 10.59 -21.85
CA CYS A 129 9.49 11.80 -22.19
C CYS A 129 10.27 12.64 -23.20
N ARG A 130 11.56 12.89 -22.94
CA ARG A 130 12.45 13.63 -23.83
C ARG A 130 12.48 13.04 -25.24
N GLN A 131 12.69 11.73 -25.35
CA GLN A 131 12.74 11.01 -26.64
C GLN A 131 11.44 11.14 -27.44
N ARG A 132 10.30 11.20 -26.75
CA ARG A 132 8.98 11.35 -27.41
C ARG A 132 8.69 12.79 -27.79
N CYS A 133 9.05 13.77 -26.97
CA CYS A 133 8.89 15.18 -27.27
C CYS A 133 9.65 15.61 -28.53
N TRP A 134 10.76 14.95 -28.85
CA TRP A 134 11.47 15.20 -30.13
C TRP A 134 10.72 14.70 -31.38
N LYS A 135 9.69 13.88 -31.19
CA LYS A 135 8.91 13.27 -32.30
C LYS A 135 7.47 13.76 -32.35
N LYS A 136 7.07 14.62 -31.42
CA LYS A 136 5.68 15.09 -31.27
C LYS A 136 5.67 16.59 -31.01
N ASP A 137 4.75 17.29 -31.68
CA ASP A 137 4.63 18.76 -31.56
C ASP A 137 3.77 19.18 -30.35
N TRP A 138 3.04 18.22 -29.76
CA TRP A 138 2.11 18.49 -28.65
C TRP A 138 2.40 17.60 -27.46
N VAL A 139 2.34 18.18 -26.27
CA VAL A 139 2.41 17.50 -24.98
C VAL A 139 1.18 17.86 -24.17
N ILE A 140 0.50 16.84 -23.63
CA ILE A 140 -0.61 17.01 -22.69
C ILE A 140 -0.12 16.57 -21.33
N ASP A 141 -0.12 17.47 -20.36
CA ASP A 141 0.17 17.18 -18.96
C ASP A 141 -1.15 17.07 -18.19
N LEU A 142 -1.34 15.94 -17.50
CA LEU A 142 -2.55 15.64 -16.73
C LEU A 142 -2.16 15.28 -15.31
N ASP A 143 -2.80 15.92 -14.31
CA ASP A 143 -2.66 15.58 -12.90
C ASP A 143 -4.03 15.23 -12.30
N ILE A 144 -4.07 14.20 -11.45
CA ILE A 144 -5.29 13.79 -10.77
C ILE A 144 -5.32 14.43 -9.39
N GLN A 145 -6.18 15.42 -9.24
CA GLN A 145 -6.35 16.13 -7.98
C GLN A 145 -6.79 15.19 -6.87
N LYS A 146 -6.04 15.19 -5.75
CA LYS A 146 -6.36 14.42 -4.54
C LYS A 146 -6.61 12.93 -4.79
N PHE A 147 -5.87 12.31 -5.70
CA PHE A 147 -6.06 10.90 -6.07
C PHE A 147 -6.16 9.97 -4.83
N PHE A 148 -5.17 10.05 -3.93
CA PHE A 148 -5.15 9.20 -2.73
C PHE A 148 -6.29 9.46 -1.75
N ASP A 149 -6.90 10.64 -1.79
CA ASP A 149 -8.01 11.01 -0.89
C ASP A 149 -9.39 10.67 -1.50
N SER A 150 -9.45 10.45 -2.83
CA SER A 150 -10.72 10.35 -3.56
C SER A 150 -11.02 8.98 -4.16
N VAL A 151 -10.02 8.07 -4.24
CA VAL A 151 -10.22 6.77 -4.88
C VAL A 151 -11.30 5.94 -4.16
N ARG A 152 -12.25 5.42 -4.94
CA ARG A 152 -13.36 4.61 -4.42
C ARG A 152 -12.89 3.22 -4.00
N TRP A 153 -13.27 2.79 -2.80
CA TRP A 153 -12.85 1.50 -2.24
C TRP A 153 -13.40 0.29 -2.99
N ASP A 154 -14.64 0.35 -3.46
CA ASP A 154 -15.25 -0.71 -4.24
C ASP A 154 -14.47 -0.99 -5.53
N LEU A 155 -13.99 0.07 -6.20
CA LEU A 155 -13.17 -0.07 -7.39
C LEU A 155 -11.76 -0.60 -7.06
N VAL A 156 -11.15 -0.15 -5.96
CA VAL A 156 -9.85 -0.69 -5.50
C VAL A 156 -9.97 -2.18 -5.20
N VAL A 157 -11.00 -2.60 -4.46
CA VAL A 157 -11.24 -4.01 -4.14
C VAL A 157 -11.47 -4.81 -5.41
N LYS A 158 -12.27 -4.30 -6.34
CA LYS A 158 -12.55 -4.95 -7.62
C LYS A 158 -11.29 -5.20 -8.44
N VAL A 159 -10.38 -4.22 -8.54
CA VAL A 159 -9.13 -4.42 -9.28
C VAL A 159 -8.15 -5.36 -8.55
N VAL A 160 -8.14 -5.36 -7.23
CA VAL A 160 -7.37 -6.34 -6.44
C VAL A 160 -7.91 -7.75 -6.68
N ASP A 161 -9.23 -7.93 -6.64
CA ASP A 161 -9.89 -9.22 -6.91
C ASP A 161 -9.52 -9.80 -8.27
N ALA A 162 -9.36 -8.95 -9.28
CA ALA A 162 -8.97 -9.38 -10.63
C ALA A 162 -7.50 -9.86 -10.73
N HIS A 163 -6.65 -9.60 -9.71
CA HIS A 163 -5.22 -9.88 -9.77
C HIS A 163 -4.73 -10.86 -8.71
N THR A 164 -5.57 -11.33 -7.82
CA THR A 164 -5.18 -12.31 -6.82
C THR A 164 -6.35 -13.14 -6.31
N ASP A 165 -6.16 -14.44 -6.23
CA ASP A 165 -7.08 -15.37 -5.57
C ASP A 165 -6.81 -15.46 -4.07
N ALA A 166 -5.74 -14.84 -3.59
CA ALA A 166 -5.35 -14.88 -2.18
C ALA A 166 -6.35 -14.11 -1.32
N VAL A 167 -7.24 -14.84 -0.64
CA VAL A 167 -8.31 -14.28 0.22
C VAL A 167 -7.75 -13.34 1.28
N TRP A 168 -6.58 -13.65 1.84
CA TRP A 168 -5.95 -12.82 2.86
C TRP A 168 -5.50 -11.45 2.33
N VAL A 169 -5.09 -11.35 1.07
CA VAL A 169 -4.73 -10.06 0.44
C VAL A 169 -5.95 -9.15 0.39
N LYS A 170 -7.07 -9.67 -0.11
CA LYS A 170 -8.35 -8.94 -0.19
C LYS A 170 -8.81 -8.47 1.19
N LEU A 171 -8.78 -9.40 2.17
CA LEU A 171 -9.15 -9.12 3.56
C LEU A 171 -8.35 -7.97 4.15
N TYR A 172 -7.01 -7.97 3.99
CA TYR A 172 -6.16 -6.96 4.60
C TYR A 172 -6.23 -5.63 3.86
N VAL A 173 -6.33 -5.63 2.53
CA VAL A 173 -6.57 -4.40 1.77
C VAL A 173 -7.85 -3.71 2.25
N GLN A 174 -8.96 -4.43 2.39
CA GLN A 174 -10.21 -3.87 2.91
C GLN A 174 -10.06 -3.28 4.31
N ARG A 175 -9.38 -3.99 5.23
CA ARG A 175 -9.13 -3.51 6.59
C ARG A 175 -8.29 -2.23 6.61
N TRP A 176 -7.26 -2.11 5.78
CA TRP A 176 -6.45 -0.90 5.70
C TRP A 176 -7.19 0.28 5.07
N LEU A 177 -8.02 0.04 4.08
CA LEU A 177 -8.87 1.10 3.52
C LEU A 177 -9.79 1.69 4.61
N GLN A 178 -10.35 0.84 5.47
CA GLN A 178 -11.27 1.22 6.55
C GLN A 178 -10.56 1.74 7.81
N ALA A 179 -9.24 1.59 7.94
CA ALA A 179 -8.51 2.04 9.12
C ALA A 179 -8.68 3.55 9.33
N PRO A 180 -9.09 4.01 10.53
CA PRO A 180 -9.31 5.42 10.80
C PRO A 180 -8.00 6.21 10.83
N LEU A 181 -8.09 7.51 10.57
CA LEU A 181 -7.01 8.46 10.86
C LEU A 181 -7.16 8.96 12.30
N GLN A 182 -6.06 8.96 13.05
CA GLN A 182 -5.99 9.64 14.33
C GLN A 182 -5.40 11.04 14.13
N LEU A 183 -6.21 12.06 14.36
CA LEU A 183 -5.82 13.46 14.28
C LEU A 183 -4.90 13.85 15.46
N PRO A 184 -4.19 15.00 15.38
CA PRO A 184 -3.29 15.46 16.47
C PRO A 184 -3.96 15.64 17.83
N ASP A 185 -5.26 15.92 17.85
CA ASP A 185 -6.08 16.04 19.06
C ASP A 185 -6.55 14.68 19.64
N GLY A 186 -6.16 13.56 18.98
CA GLY A 186 -6.57 12.21 19.36
C GLY A 186 -7.90 11.74 18.75
N THR A 187 -8.63 12.61 18.06
CA THR A 187 -9.90 12.28 17.41
C THR A 187 -9.68 11.25 16.30
N LEU A 188 -10.57 10.25 16.23
CA LEU A 188 -10.56 9.27 15.15
C LEU A 188 -11.49 9.73 14.02
N GLN A 189 -10.90 9.99 12.87
CA GLN A 189 -11.62 10.32 11.65
C GLN A 189 -11.81 9.07 10.79
N LEU A 190 -13.08 8.68 10.62
CA LEU A 190 -13.44 7.61 9.68
C LEU A 190 -13.41 8.15 8.24
N ARG A 191 -13.18 7.24 7.29
CA ARG A 191 -13.17 7.54 5.86
C ARG A 191 -14.13 6.60 5.16
N ASP A 192 -14.64 7.03 4.01
CA ASP A 192 -15.50 6.25 3.12
C ASP A 192 -14.84 6.00 1.75
N ARG A 193 -13.70 6.63 1.52
CA ARG A 193 -12.90 6.59 0.29
C ARG A 193 -11.45 6.92 0.57
N GLY A 194 -10.63 6.79 -0.45
CA GLY A 194 -9.21 7.14 -0.40
C GLY A 194 -8.36 6.10 0.33
N THR A 195 -7.07 6.34 0.32
CA THR A 195 -6.06 5.54 1.02
C THR A 195 -5.05 6.47 1.66
N PRO A 196 -4.53 6.18 2.87
CA PRO A 196 -3.60 7.08 3.55
C PRO A 196 -2.34 7.31 2.72
N GLN A 197 -1.99 8.58 2.50
CA GLN A 197 -0.67 8.92 1.99
C GLN A 197 0.37 8.52 3.03
N GLY A 198 1.31 7.64 2.66
CA GLY A 198 2.33 7.07 3.56
C GLY A 198 2.10 5.60 3.93
N SER A 199 1.00 5.01 3.50
CA SER A 199 0.77 3.57 3.58
C SER A 199 1.68 2.80 2.61
N ALA A 200 2.30 1.71 3.05
CA ALA A 200 3.21 0.92 2.21
C ALA A 200 2.49 0.16 1.07
N VAL A 201 1.20 -0.11 1.20
CA VAL A 201 0.40 -0.79 0.17
C VAL A 201 -0.22 0.19 -0.84
N SER A 202 -0.41 1.47 -0.48
CA SER A 202 -1.07 2.46 -1.33
C SER A 202 -0.42 2.65 -2.71
N PRO A 203 0.90 2.63 -2.88
CA PRO A 203 1.52 2.76 -4.19
C PRO A 203 1.15 1.66 -5.18
N VAL A 204 1.14 0.39 -4.75
CA VAL A 204 0.77 -0.72 -5.63
C VAL A 204 -0.72 -0.70 -5.97
N LEU A 205 -1.57 -0.31 -5.01
CA LEU A 205 -3.00 -0.13 -5.26
C LEU A 205 -3.27 1.01 -6.24
N ALA A 206 -2.52 2.13 -6.11
CA ALA A 206 -2.60 3.26 -7.03
C ALA A 206 -2.21 2.87 -8.46
N ASN A 207 -1.07 2.19 -8.62
CA ASN A 207 -0.62 1.72 -9.93
C ASN A 207 -1.63 0.78 -10.58
N LEU A 208 -2.16 -0.16 -9.80
CA LEU A 208 -3.16 -1.10 -10.28
C LEU A 208 -4.46 -0.39 -10.69
N PHE A 209 -4.95 0.54 -9.87
CA PHE A 209 -6.14 1.34 -10.20
C PHE A 209 -5.92 2.17 -11.46
N MET A 210 -4.79 2.88 -11.55
CA MET A 210 -4.47 3.72 -12.69
C MET A 210 -4.26 2.93 -13.99
N HIS A 211 -3.77 1.70 -13.90
CA HIS A 211 -3.67 0.82 -15.06
C HIS A 211 -5.04 0.67 -15.73
N TYR A 212 -6.09 0.42 -14.96
CA TYR A 212 -7.46 0.26 -15.51
C TYR A 212 -8.14 1.60 -15.84
N ALA A 213 -7.84 2.66 -15.12
CA ALA A 213 -8.42 3.97 -15.40
C ALA A 213 -7.87 4.60 -16.68
N CYS A 214 -6.58 4.35 -17.01
CA CYS A 214 -5.90 4.96 -18.16
C CYS A 214 -5.81 4.03 -19.37
N THR A 215 -5.90 2.71 -19.20
CA THR A 215 -5.87 1.74 -20.31
C THR A 215 -7.25 1.18 -20.55
N SER A 216 -7.94 1.69 -21.57
CA SER A 216 -9.29 1.26 -21.96
C SER A 216 -9.40 -0.19 -22.48
N ARG A 217 -8.49 -1.08 -22.06
CA ARG A 217 -8.36 -2.45 -22.61
C ARG A 217 -9.11 -3.56 -21.87
N SER A 218 -9.92 -3.25 -20.87
CA SER A 218 -10.78 -4.27 -20.25
C SER A 218 -12.17 -3.72 -20.02
N PRO A 219 -13.12 -3.97 -20.94
CA PRO A 219 -14.51 -3.68 -20.71
C PRO A 219 -14.99 -4.54 -19.52
N GLY A 220 -15.36 -3.92 -18.41
CA GLY A 220 -15.99 -4.58 -17.27
C GLY A 220 -15.32 -4.46 -15.91
N VAL A 221 -14.04 -4.04 -15.79
CA VAL A 221 -13.40 -3.89 -14.47
C VAL A 221 -13.68 -2.52 -13.85
N ILE A 222 -13.65 -1.45 -14.65
CA ILE A 222 -14.09 -0.12 -14.22
C ILE A 222 -15.06 0.40 -15.29
N SER A 223 -16.34 0.10 -15.15
CA SER A 223 -17.42 0.85 -15.78
C SER A 223 -17.99 1.79 -14.75
N THR A 224 -17.99 3.08 -15.07
CA THR A 224 -18.63 4.16 -14.29
C THR A 224 -20.11 3.91 -14.11
#